data_5f7512173f2af02c448111cbbd1e2f95
#
_entry.id   5f7512173f2af02c448111cbbd1e2f95
#
_cell.length_a   1.000
_cell.length_b   1.000
_cell.length_c   1.000
_cell.angle_alpha   90.00
_cell.angle_beta   90.00
_cell.angle_gamma   90.00
#
_symmetry.space_group_name_H-M   'P 1'
#
loop_
_entity.id
_entity.type
_entity.pdbx_description
1 polymer ?
#
loop_
_entity_poly.entity_id
_entity_poly.type
_entity_poly.pdbx_seq_one_letter_code
_entity_poly.pdbx_strand_id
1 'polypeptide(L)'
;MNELATSQEISSQAKQAYDKGNFLEAARLFKNAAEGLSAGGDQLGAAEQENNRSVALLKAGDAKGALLAAQDTDRVFLQGGDIRRQAIALGNIAAALEASGKLTEALDYYQQSADLLKQANDLELRTFALKNLSALQLRMGRQFEAMASMDAALNPKKKMTLVEKILKKLLKVPLRMLH
;
A
#
# COMPACT_ATOMS: atom_id res chain seq x y z
N MET A 1 14.65 -17.66 26.41
CA MET A 1 14.85 -17.24 25.01
C MET A 1 14.17 -15.89 24.86
N ASN A 2 14.81 -14.93 24.20
CA ASN A 2 14.22 -13.59 24.06
C ASN A 2 13.07 -13.67 23.02
N GLU A 3 11.85 -13.28 23.38
CA GLU A 3 10.66 -13.35 22.51
C GLU A 3 10.86 -12.62 21.17
N LEU A 4 11.62 -11.53 21.17
CA LEU A 4 11.98 -10.79 19.97
C LEU A 4 12.85 -11.60 19.00
N ALA A 5 13.83 -12.37 19.50
CA ALA A 5 14.67 -13.21 18.66
C ALA A 5 13.83 -14.33 17.99
N THR A 6 12.92 -14.93 18.76
CA THR A 6 11.98 -15.95 18.26
C THR A 6 11.04 -15.36 17.18
N SER A 7 10.53 -14.13 17.37
CA SER A 7 9.66 -13.48 16.39
C SER A 7 10.38 -13.13 15.08
N GLN A 8 11.67 -12.79 15.14
CA GLN A 8 12.49 -12.57 13.95
C GLN A 8 12.74 -13.86 13.16
N GLU A 9 12.96 -14.97 13.85
CA GLU A 9 13.08 -16.29 13.20
C GLU A 9 11.77 -16.69 12.51
N ILE A 10 10.62 -16.50 13.18
CA ILE A 10 9.30 -16.75 12.59
C ILE A 10 9.06 -15.87 11.36
N SER A 11 9.43 -14.57 11.41
CA SER A 11 9.34 -13.67 10.28
C SER A 11 10.17 -14.13 9.08
N SER A 12 11.38 -14.66 9.34
CA SER A 12 12.22 -15.25 8.29
C SER A 12 11.57 -16.50 7.65
N GLN A 13 11.00 -17.39 8.47
CA GLN A 13 10.25 -18.55 7.98
C GLN A 13 9.03 -18.13 7.16
N ALA A 14 8.32 -17.07 7.58
CA ALA A 14 7.18 -16.52 6.85
C ALA A 14 7.59 -16.04 5.44
N LYS A 15 8.71 -15.33 5.33
CA LYS A 15 9.26 -14.91 4.03
C LYS A 15 9.61 -16.10 3.14
N GLN A 16 10.25 -17.13 3.69
CA GLN A 16 10.55 -18.36 2.95
C GLN A 16 9.30 -19.09 2.46
N ALA A 17 8.24 -19.14 3.29
CA ALA A 17 6.96 -19.72 2.90
C ALA A 17 6.32 -18.91 1.76
N TYR A 18 6.38 -17.58 1.84
CA TYR A 18 5.90 -16.67 0.78
C TYR A 18 6.64 -16.90 -0.54
N ASP A 19 7.96 -16.97 -0.51
CA ASP A 19 8.81 -17.17 -1.70
C ASP A 19 8.55 -18.53 -2.38
N LYS A 20 8.14 -19.54 -1.58
CA LYS A 20 7.72 -20.87 -2.09
C LYS A 20 6.28 -20.90 -2.61
N GLY A 21 5.54 -19.78 -2.54
CA GLY A 21 4.13 -19.71 -2.94
C GLY A 21 3.14 -20.24 -1.89
N ASN A 22 3.60 -20.59 -0.69
CA ASN A 22 2.78 -21.09 0.41
C ASN A 22 2.13 -19.92 1.17
N PHE A 23 1.27 -19.16 0.48
CA PHE A 23 0.78 -17.86 0.94
C PHE A 23 -0.05 -17.93 2.23
N LEU A 24 -0.88 -18.95 2.42
CA LEU A 24 -1.66 -19.11 3.65
C LEU A 24 -0.75 -19.40 4.86
N GLU A 25 0.27 -20.24 4.67
CA GLU A 25 1.26 -20.51 5.70
C GLU A 25 2.11 -19.28 6.01
N ALA A 26 2.54 -18.54 4.98
CA ALA A 26 3.22 -17.27 5.15
C ALA A 26 2.39 -16.28 5.98
N ALA A 27 1.09 -16.15 5.66
CA ALA A 27 0.18 -15.27 6.39
C ALA A 27 0.03 -15.69 7.86
N ARG A 28 -0.04 -16.98 8.15
CA ARG A 28 -0.09 -17.52 9.52
C ARG A 28 1.18 -17.19 10.30
N LEU A 29 2.34 -17.40 9.68
CA LEU A 29 3.64 -17.12 10.29
C LEU A 29 3.87 -15.63 10.52
N PHE A 30 3.50 -14.77 9.55
CA PHE A 30 3.55 -13.31 9.73
C PHE A 30 2.68 -12.84 10.90
N LYS A 31 1.48 -13.43 11.07
CA LYS A 31 0.62 -13.13 12.22
C LYS A 31 1.32 -13.49 13.54
N ASN A 32 1.88 -14.68 13.66
CA ASN A 32 2.57 -15.12 14.86
C ASN A 32 3.78 -14.20 15.18
N ALA A 33 4.53 -13.79 14.14
CA ALA A 33 5.64 -12.86 14.31
C ALA A 33 5.15 -11.48 14.80
N ALA A 34 4.04 -10.97 14.25
CA ALA A 34 3.44 -9.71 14.66
C ALA A 34 2.99 -9.75 16.13
N GLU A 35 2.31 -10.81 16.55
CA GLU A 35 1.87 -11.02 17.92
C GLU A 35 3.05 -11.05 18.91
N GLY A 36 4.13 -11.77 18.58
CA GLY A 36 5.32 -11.83 19.43
C GLY A 36 6.09 -10.50 19.48
N LEU A 37 6.17 -9.75 18.38
CA LEU A 37 6.79 -8.42 18.36
C LEU A 37 5.97 -7.42 19.18
N SER A 38 4.63 -7.45 19.05
CA SER A 38 3.73 -6.61 19.84
C SER A 38 3.83 -6.90 21.33
N ALA A 39 3.87 -8.17 21.72
CA ALA A 39 4.05 -8.58 23.11
C ALA A 39 5.42 -8.11 23.67
N GLY A 40 6.46 -8.10 22.82
CA GLY A 40 7.79 -7.58 23.15
C GLY A 40 7.89 -6.05 23.10
N GLY A 41 6.80 -5.32 22.80
CA GLY A 41 6.74 -3.86 22.71
C GLY A 41 7.19 -3.24 21.39
N ASP A 42 7.61 -4.05 20.40
CA ASP A 42 7.98 -3.56 19.06
C ASP A 42 6.74 -3.40 18.16
N GLN A 43 6.03 -2.26 18.35
CA GLN A 43 4.83 -1.96 17.59
C GLN A 43 5.12 -1.70 16.09
N LEU A 44 6.28 -1.10 15.77
CA LEU A 44 6.67 -0.85 14.37
C LEU A 44 6.98 -2.16 13.64
N GLY A 45 7.68 -3.07 14.29
CA GLY A 45 7.95 -4.41 13.77
C GLY A 45 6.66 -5.22 13.61
N ALA A 46 5.75 -5.16 14.58
CA ALA A 46 4.45 -5.81 14.50
C ALA A 46 3.63 -5.32 13.30
N ALA A 47 3.54 -4.00 13.10
CA ALA A 47 2.84 -3.42 11.96
C ALA A 47 3.49 -3.82 10.61
N GLU A 48 4.80 -3.97 10.55
CA GLU A 48 5.49 -4.48 9.36
C GLU A 48 5.08 -5.92 9.05
N GLN A 49 5.00 -6.79 10.07
CA GLN A 49 4.55 -8.17 9.86
C GLN A 49 3.07 -8.25 9.45
N GLU A 50 2.20 -7.40 9.99
CA GLU A 50 0.80 -7.31 9.54
C GLU A 50 0.69 -6.82 8.09
N ASN A 51 1.52 -5.88 7.65
CA ASN A 51 1.60 -5.51 6.24
C ASN A 51 2.05 -6.68 5.34
N ASN A 52 3.06 -7.43 5.75
CA ASN A 52 3.52 -8.61 5.02
C ASN A 52 2.43 -9.70 4.98
N ARG A 53 1.70 -9.88 6.08
CA ARG A 53 0.53 -10.76 6.16
C ARG A 53 -0.55 -10.35 5.16
N SER A 54 -0.86 -9.06 5.07
CA SER A 54 -1.82 -8.53 4.10
C SER A 54 -1.45 -8.91 2.67
N VAL A 55 -0.18 -8.75 2.30
CA VAL A 55 0.32 -9.12 0.97
C VAL A 55 0.19 -10.63 0.73
N ALA A 56 0.52 -11.46 1.72
CA ALA A 56 0.38 -12.92 1.62
C ALA A 56 -1.10 -13.34 1.45
N LEU A 57 -2.02 -12.73 2.21
CA LEU A 57 -3.45 -13.00 2.11
C LEU A 57 -4.03 -12.57 0.75
N LEU A 58 -3.58 -11.44 0.19
CA LEU A 58 -3.96 -11.03 -1.17
C LEU A 58 -3.52 -12.07 -2.21
N LYS A 59 -2.31 -12.59 -2.09
CA LYS A 59 -1.80 -13.65 -2.97
C LYS A 59 -2.57 -14.97 -2.82
N ALA A 60 -3.09 -15.24 -1.63
CA ALA A 60 -3.96 -16.37 -1.34
C ALA A 60 -5.43 -16.17 -1.79
N GLY A 61 -5.79 -14.97 -2.27
CA GLY A 61 -7.16 -14.63 -2.68
C GLY A 61 -8.07 -14.17 -1.55
N ASP A 62 -7.57 -14.01 -0.33
CA ASP A 62 -8.33 -13.50 0.83
C ASP A 62 -8.23 -11.98 0.94
N ALA A 63 -9.00 -11.28 0.10
CA ALA A 63 -9.04 -9.82 0.11
C ALA A 63 -9.56 -9.23 1.44
N LYS A 64 -10.48 -9.94 2.10
CA LYS A 64 -11.04 -9.51 3.39
C LYS A 64 -10.02 -9.59 4.52
N GLY A 65 -9.35 -10.74 4.62
CA GLY A 65 -8.26 -10.94 5.58
C GLY A 65 -7.11 -9.98 5.34
N ALA A 66 -6.78 -9.72 4.07
CA ALA A 66 -5.74 -8.76 3.70
C ALA A 66 -6.06 -7.34 4.17
N LEU A 67 -7.31 -6.89 3.99
CA LEU A 67 -7.74 -5.57 4.46
C LEU A 67 -7.66 -5.46 5.99
N LEU A 68 -8.12 -6.49 6.71
CA LEU A 68 -8.04 -6.53 8.18
C LEU A 68 -6.59 -6.50 8.68
N ALA A 69 -5.68 -7.21 8.00
CA ALA A 69 -4.26 -7.22 8.37
C ALA A 69 -3.57 -5.86 8.12
N ALA A 70 -3.92 -5.16 7.04
CA ALA A 70 -3.32 -3.86 6.72
C ALA A 70 -3.95 -2.70 7.52
N GLN A 71 -5.15 -2.89 8.06
CA GLN A 71 -5.89 -1.84 8.75
C GLN A 71 -5.07 -1.23 9.89
N ASP A 72 -5.07 0.10 9.98
CA ASP A 72 -4.40 0.91 11.01
C ASP A 72 -2.85 0.82 11.04
N THR A 73 -2.22 -0.02 10.21
CA THR A 73 -0.75 -0.11 10.16
C THR A 73 -0.11 1.20 9.69
N ASP A 74 -0.77 1.93 8.79
CA ASP A 74 -0.33 3.26 8.35
C ASP A 74 -0.24 4.26 9.50
N ARG A 75 -1.17 4.19 10.47
CA ARG A 75 -1.17 5.06 11.65
C ARG A 75 -0.02 4.74 12.60
N VAL A 76 0.33 3.47 12.75
CA VAL A 76 1.47 3.05 13.56
C VAL A 76 2.77 3.64 12.97
N PHE A 77 2.95 3.56 11.64
CA PHE A 77 4.11 4.15 11.00
C PHE A 77 4.10 5.68 11.02
N LEU A 78 2.92 6.32 10.89
CA LEU A 78 2.79 7.77 11.06
C LEU A 78 3.25 8.21 12.45
N GLN A 79 2.81 7.54 13.51
CA GLN A 79 3.20 7.81 14.89
C GLN A 79 4.71 7.59 15.12
N GLY A 80 5.29 6.60 14.45
CA GLY A 80 6.72 6.33 14.46
C GLY A 80 7.56 7.26 13.57
N GLY A 81 6.93 8.19 12.83
CA GLY A 81 7.61 9.11 11.91
C GLY A 81 8.18 8.45 10.66
N ASP A 82 7.77 7.22 10.35
CA ASP A 82 8.26 6.47 9.19
C ASP A 82 7.36 6.67 7.96
N ILE A 83 7.58 7.79 7.28
CA ILE A 83 6.81 8.18 6.08
C ILE A 83 6.88 7.10 4.99
N ARG A 84 8.02 6.43 4.83
CA ARG A 84 8.21 5.41 3.79
C ARG A 84 7.34 4.18 4.08
N ARG A 85 7.42 3.61 5.30
CA ARG A 85 6.59 2.45 5.68
C ARG A 85 5.11 2.83 5.76
N GLN A 86 4.76 4.04 6.19
CA GLN A 86 3.39 4.56 6.12
C GLN A 86 2.84 4.50 4.69
N ALA A 87 3.62 4.98 3.71
CA ALA A 87 3.20 4.95 2.31
C ALA A 87 3.02 3.54 1.75
N ILE A 88 3.89 2.59 2.14
CA ILE A 88 3.76 1.17 1.77
C ILE A 88 2.46 0.59 2.36
N ALA A 89 2.17 0.88 3.63
CA ALA A 89 0.95 0.44 4.30
C ALA A 89 -0.32 0.94 3.57
N LEU A 90 -0.36 2.22 3.20
CA LEU A 90 -1.46 2.78 2.40
C LEU A 90 -1.60 2.08 1.04
N GLY A 91 -0.49 1.72 0.40
CA GLY A 91 -0.49 0.94 -0.84
C GLY A 91 -1.08 -0.47 -0.66
N ASN A 92 -0.78 -1.14 0.45
CA ASN A 92 -1.33 -2.45 0.79
C ASN A 92 -2.83 -2.37 1.13
N ILE A 93 -3.27 -1.34 1.85
CA ILE A 93 -4.70 -1.06 2.09
C ILE A 93 -5.41 -0.84 0.76
N ALA A 94 -4.83 -0.04 -0.15
CA ALA A 94 -5.39 0.19 -1.49
C ALA A 94 -5.57 -1.10 -2.27
N ALA A 95 -4.55 -1.97 -2.29
CA ALA A 95 -4.61 -3.26 -2.99
C ALA A 95 -5.68 -4.20 -2.41
N ALA A 96 -5.84 -4.22 -1.09
CA ALA A 96 -6.87 -5.01 -0.42
C ALA A 96 -8.29 -4.47 -0.69
N LEU A 97 -8.46 -3.14 -0.71
CA LEU A 97 -9.71 -2.49 -1.09
C LEU A 97 -10.07 -2.76 -2.56
N GLU A 98 -9.09 -2.66 -3.47
CA GLU A 98 -9.27 -2.97 -4.88
C GLU A 98 -9.72 -4.42 -5.08
N ALA A 99 -9.06 -5.38 -4.42
CA ALA A 99 -9.42 -6.79 -4.47
C ALA A 99 -10.81 -7.06 -3.86
N SER A 100 -11.26 -6.23 -2.92
CA SER A 100 -12.61 -6.27 -2.32
C SER A 100 -13.66 -5.54 -3.15
N GLY A 101 -13.32 -4.97 -4.31
CA GLY A 101 -14.23 -4.23 -5.18
C GLY A 101 -14.51 -2.78 -4.74
N LYS A 102 -13.87 -2.29 -3.70
CA LYS A 102 -14.02 -0.92 -3.19
C LYS A 102 -13.11 0.06 -3.95
N LEU A 103 -13.37 0.19 -5.27
CA LEU A 103 -12.44 0.82 -6.21
C LEU A 103 -12.20 2.31 -5.93
N THR A 104 -13.23 3.05 -5.50
CA THR A 104 -13.11 4.48 -5.20
C THR A 104 -12.22 4.73 -3.98
N GLU A 105 -12.41 3.96 -2.91
CA GLU A 105 -11.56 4.02 -1.74
C GLU A 105 -10.11 3.66 -2.09
N ALA A 106 -9.91 2.61 -2.88
CA ALA A 106 -8.58 2.17 -3.33
C ALA A 106 -7.82 3.27 -4.09
N LEU A 107 -8.52 4.03 -4.96
CA LEU A 107 -7.91 5.17 -5.66
C LEU A 107 -7.30 6.19 -4.70
N ASP A 108 -8.05 6.56 -3.66
CA ASP A 108 -7.62 7.57 -2.71
C ASP A 108 -6.38 7.09 -1.92
N TYR A 109 -6.36 5.83 -1.52
CA TYR A 109 -5.22 5.25 -0.82
C TYR A 109 -3.98 5.10 -1.71
N TYR A 110 -4.12 4.68 -2.98
CA TYR A 110 -2.99 4.66 -3.91
C TYR A 110 -2.43 6.05 -4.17
N GLN A 111 -3.29 7.07 -4.28
CA GLN A 111 -2.84 8.45 -4.46
C GLN A 111 -2.06 8.94 -3.24
N GLN A 112 -2.57 8.71 -2.03
CA GLN A 112 -1.88 9.07 -0.79
C GLN A 112 -0.52 8.37 -0.67
N SER A 113 -0.46 7.07 -0.96
CA SER A 113 0.79 6.30 -1.01
C SER A 113 1.81 6.96 -1.96
N ALA A 114 1.41 7.26 -3.20
CA ALA A 114 2.29 7.88 -4.19
C ALA A 114 2.77 9.29 -3.76
N ASP A 115 1.92 10.06 -3.09
CA ASP A 115 2.27 11.40 -2.62
C ASP A 115 3.27 11.34 -1.43
N LEU A 116 3.09 10.41 -0.49
CA LEU A 116 4.05 10.19 0.61
C LEU A 116 5.39 9.63 0.11
N LEU A 117 5.38 8.70 -0.86
CA LEU A 117 6.61 8.19 -1.47
C LEU A 117 7.39 9.28 -2.21
N LYS A 118 6.67 10.26 -2.79
CA LYS A 118 7.31 11.46 -3.33
C LYS A 118 8.00 12.29 -2.24
N GLN A 119 7.36 12.46 -1.08
CA GLN A 119 7.95 13.17 0.07
C GLN A 119 9.16 12.42 0.64
N ALA A 120 9.08 11.09 0.73
CA ALA A 120 10.18 10.22 1.14
C ALA A 120 11.32 10.14 0.10
N ASN A 121 11.17 10.76 -1.08
CA ASN A 121 12.08 10.68 -2.23
C ASN A 121 12.34 9.23 -2.68
N ASP A 122 11.40 8.31 -2.46
CA ASP A 122 11.45 6.93 -2.95
C ASP A 122 10.78 6.85 -4.33
N LEU A 123 11.56 7.13 -5.37
CA LEU A 123 11.06 7.20 -6.74
C LEU A 123 10.65 5.83 -7.29
N GLU A 124 11.26 4.76 -6.82
CA GLU A 124 10.97 3.39 -7.27
C GLU A 124 9.60 2.94 -6.77
N LEU A 125 9.38 2.98 -5.47
CA LEU A 125 8.09 2.62 -4.88
C LEU A 125 6.98 3.57 -5.34
N ARG A 126 7.28 4.87 -5.50
CA ARG A 126 6.33 5.83 -6.08
C ARG A 126 5.90 5.44 -7.49
N THR A 127 6.85 5.02 -8.34
CA THR A 127 6.55 4.54 -9.68
C THR A 127 5.63 3.33 -9.64
N PHE A 128 5.87 2.41 -8.72
CA PHE A 128 5.01 1.24 -8.51
C PHE A 128 3.59 1.66 -8.09
N ALA A 129 3.44 2.52 -7.09
CA ALA A 129 2.15 3.01 -6.62
C ALA A 129 1.36 3.74 -7.74
N LEU A 130 2.03 4.57 -8.55
CA LEU A 130 1.42 5.28 -9.66
C LEU A 130 0.99 4.35 -10.80
N LYS A 131 1.73 3.26 -11.07
CA LYS A 131 1.30 2.24 -12.04
C LYS A 131 0.04 1.52 -11.58
N ASN A 132 -0.06 1.14 -10.30
CA ASN A 132 -1.27 0.53 -9.74
C ASN A 132 -2.45 1.51 -9.81
N LEU A 133 -2.25 2.77 -9.45
CA LEU A 133 -3.24 3.84 -9.56
C LEU A 133 -3.75 3.98 -11.01
N SER A 134 -2.83 4.04 -11.98
CA SER A 134 -3.17 4.15 -13.40
C SER A 134 -3.98 2.94 -13.88
N ALA A 135 -3.58 1.73 -13.50
CA ALA A 135 -4.30 0.50 -13.86
C ALA A 135 -5.72 0.50 -13.30
N LEU A 136 -5.89 0.89 -12.03
CA LEU A 136 -7.20 1.01 -11.41
C LEU A 136 -8.07 2.09 -12.09
N GLN A 137 -7.50 3.24 -12.42
CA GLN A 137 -8.18 4.32 -13.15
C GLN A 137 -8.67 3.84 -14.52
N LEU A 138 -7.86 3.07 -15.27
CA LEU A 138 -8.28 2.47 -16.55
C LEU A 138 -9.47 1.52 -16.36
N ARG A 139 -9.44 0.65 -15.36
CA ARG A 139 -10.57 -0.26 -15.04
C ARG A 139 -11.86 0.48 -14.70
N MET A 140 -11.74 1.70 -14.14
CA MET A 140 -12.88 2.56 -13.83
C MET A 140 -13.30 3.48 -14.99
N GLY A 141 -12.70 3.35 -16.19
CA GLY A 141 -12.97 4.19 -17.35
C GLY A 141 -12.41 5.61 -17.27
N ARG A 142 -11.52 5.90 -16.29
CA ARG A 142 -10.92 7.22 -16.04
C ARG A 142 -9.62 7.39 -16.85
N GLN A 143 -9.73 7.34 -18.17
CA GLN A 143 -8.61 7.22 -19.10
C GLN A 143 -7.61 8.38 -19.01
N PHE A 144 -8.08 9.63 -18.95
CA PHE A 144 -7.20 10.81 -18.87
C PHE A 144 -6.41 10.86 -17.56
N GLU A 145 -7.03 10.45 -16.46
CA GLU A 145 -6.34 10.37 -15.17
C GLU A 145 -5.31 9.24 -15.18
N ALA A 146 -5.64 8.11 -15.77
CA ALA A 146 -4.72 6.99 -15.93
C ALA A 146 -3.48 7.38 -16.74
N MET A 147 -3.66 8.12 -17.84
CA MET A 147 -2.53 8.66 -18.63
C MET A 147 -1.66 9.61 -17.81
N ALA A 148 -2.28 10.49 -17.01
CA ALA A 148 -1.53 11.41 -16.16
C ALA A 148 -0.74 10.68 -15.05
N SER A 149 -1.33 9.64 -14.46
CA SER A 149 -0.66 8.80 -13.46
C SER A 149 0.48 8.00 -14.07
N MET A 150 0.31 7.48 -15.28
CA MET A 150 1.35 6.75 -16.00
C MET A 150 2.50 7.69 -16.41
N ASP A 151 2.21 8.90 -16.94
CA ASP A 151 3.25 9.89 -17.24
C ASP A 151 4.07 10.24 -15.98
N ALA A 152 3.40 10.44 -14.85
CA ALA A 152 4.07 10.71 -13.59
C ALA A 152 4.93 9.51 -13.08
N ALA A 153 4.54 8.27 -13.42
CA ALA A 153 5.31 7.08 -13.12
C ALA A 153 6.57 6.96 -13.98
N LEU A 154 6.44 7.25 -15.28
CA LEU A 154 7.54 7.14 -16.26
C LEU A 154 8.51 8.32 -16.16
N ASN A 155 8.04 9.48 -15.74
CA ASN A 155 8.79 10.74 -15.63
C ASN A 155 8.84 11.26 -14.19
N PRO A 156 9.40 10.51 -13.22
CA PRO A 156 9.28 10.82 -11.79
C PRO A 156 9.92 12.16 -11.40
N LYS A 157 10.86 12.67 -12.19
CA LYS A 157 11.55 13.98 -11.96
C LYS A 157 10.87 15.16 -12.67
N LYS A 158 9.89 14.90 -13.55
CA LYS A 158 9.17 15.94 -14.27
C LYS A 158 8.31 16.77 -13.28
N LYS A 159 8.53 18.07 -13.25
CA LYS A 159 7.64 18.99 -12.53
C LYS A 159 6.37 19.21 -13.37
N MET A 160 5.20 19.09 -12.73
CA MET A 160 3.93 19.40 -13.41
C MET A 160 3.95 20.85 -13.91
N THR A 161 3.62 21.04 -15.16
CA THR A 161 3.39 22.37 -15.75
C THR A 161 2.15 23.02 -15.12
N LEU A 162 2.01 24.36 -15.28
CA LEU A 162 0.83 25.07 -14.79
C LEU A 162 -0.47 24.52 -15.42
N VAL A 163 -0.41 24.19 -16.72
CA VAL A 163 -1.54 23.61 -17.47
C VAL A 163 -1.95 22.25 -16.90
N GLU A 164 -0.99 21.37 -16.63
CA GLU A 164 -1.26 20.05 -16.02
C GLU A 164 -1.85 20.17 -14.62
N LYS A 165 -1.43 21.18 -13.82
CA LYS A 165 -2.01 21.46 -12.50
C LYS A 165 -3.47 21.92 -12.60
N ILE A 166 -3.76 22.81 -13.56
CA ILE A 166 -5.11 23.30 -13.82
C ILE A 166 -6.01 22.15 -14.29
N LEU A 167 -5.53 21.35 -15.25
CA LEU A 167 -6.26 20.21 -15.78
C LEU A 167 -6.58 19.18 -14.68
N LYS A 168 -5.61 18.86 -13.82
CA LYS A 168 -5.82 17.99 -12.66
C LYS A 168 -6.88 18.55 -11.69
N LYS A 169 -6.95 19.86 -11.54
CA LYS A 169 -7.94 20.53 -10.69
C LYS A 169 -9.34 20.45 -11.31
N LEU A 170 -9.44 20.67 -12.62
CA LEU A 170 -10.72 20.59 -13.36
C LEU A 170 -11.27 19.18 -13.40
N LEU A 171 -10.42 18.16 -13.58
CA LEU A 171 -10.83 16.75 -13.58
C LEU A 171 -11.35 16.25 -12.22
N LYS A 172 -11.06 16.98 -11.13
CA LYS A 172 -11.61 16.69 -9.78
C LYS A 172 -12.97 17.32 -9.53
N VAL A 173 -13.44 18.21 -10.41
CA VAL A 173 -14.77 18.83 -10.27
C VAL A 173 -15.83 17.82 -10.72
N PRO A 174 -16.80 17.44 -9.87
CA PRO A 174 -17.88 16.56 -10.28
C PRO A 174 -18.67 17.18 -11.43
N LEU A 175 -18.97 16.43 -12.48
CA LEU A 175 -19.78 16.86 -13.62
C LEU A 175 -21.15 17.45 -13.23
N ARG A 176 -21.63 17.20 -12.02
CA ARG A 176 -22.86 17.79 -11.46
C ARG A 176 -22.81 19.29 -11.20
N MET A 177 -21.66 19.95 -11.28
CA MET A 177 -21.53 21.40 -11.09
C MET A 177 -21.48 22.20 -12.40
N LEU A 178 -21.67 21.54 -13.55
CA LEU A 178 -21.64 22.17 -14.88
C LEU A 178 -23.04 22.40 -15.48
N HIS A 179 -24.09 22.33 -14.64
CA HIS A 179 -25.48 22.66 -15.03
C HIS A 179 -26.01 23.80 -14.18
#